data_cbee8f2de52f8c82c75bef9cbb21f402
#
_entry.id   cbee8f2de52f8c82c75bef9cbb21f402
#
_cell.length_a   1.000
_cell.length_b   1.000
_cell.length_c   1.000
_cell.angle_alpha   90.00
_cell.angle_beta   90.00
_cell.angle_gamma   90.00
#
_symmetry.space_group_name_H-M   'P 1'
#
loop_
_entity.id
_entity.type
_entity.pdbx_description
1 polymer ?
#
loop_
_entity_poly.entity_id
_entity_poly.type
_entity_poly.pdbx_seq_one_letter_code
_entity_poly.pdbx_strand_id
1 'polypeptide(L)'
;MDKTSYKGKCLYNEDLLPYLVEKYGTDNIMLLKEGEIAKYPKLLQNDYGDANDCTITSITSVICYLTNNKYSVNKVYDDVVAVATKYFYNGKKSGTNPIFVRKIMAELAKKYGIKKTSSVKYLTRIMYGFNTIIELINKNTPMVLNLFKDGRDYYYNHSITITGYKVFSVNGKYQYFMQVQDNWHKKAAFVDFNLLGIISSINYYK
;
A
#
# COMPACT_ATOMS: atom_id res chain seq x y z
N MET A 1 -4.78 18.41 12.11
CA MET A 1 -3.41 17.84 12.15
C MET A 1 -3.38 16.80 13.24
N ASP A 2 -2.68 15.70 13.01
CA ASP A 2 -2.46 14.67 14.03
C ASP A 2 -1.51 15.23 15.11
N LYS A 3 -1.97 15.24 16.37
CA LYS A 3 -1.22 15.79 17.53
C LYS A 3 -0.57 14.69 18.38
N THR A 4 -0.66 13.42 17.96
CA THR A 4 -0.11 12.31 18.74
C THR A 4 1.43 12.30 18.71
N SER A 5 2.05 11.61 19.67
CA SER A 5 3.48 11.35 19.70
C SER A 5 3.96 10.50 18.50
N TYR A 6 3.00 9.92 17.76
CA TYR A 6 3.23 9.13 16.54
C TYR A 6 3.34 9.96 15.23
N LYS A 7 3.24 11.30 15.33
CA LYS A 7 3.50 12.15 14.17
C LYS A 7 4.92 11.91 13.63
N GLY A 8 5.06 11.72 12.32
CA GLY A 8 6.34 11.42 11.66
C GLY A 8 6.95 10.05 12.03
N LYS A 9 6.17 9.12 12.58
CA LYS A 9 6.60 7.77 12.92
C LYS A 9 5.83 6.70 12.16
N CYS A 10 6.50 5.58 11.85
CA CYS A 10 5.85 4.37 11.38
C CYS A 10 4.98 3.78 12.50
N LEU A 11 3.79 3.28 12.16
CA LEU A 11 2.97 2.50 13.08
C LEU A 11 3.15 1.02 12.79
N TYR A 12 3.42 0.23 13.83
CA TYR A 12 3.39 -1.21 13.77
C TYR A 12 2.18 -1.77 14.53
N ASN A 13 1.97 -3.07 14.51
CA ASN A 13 0.80 -3.69 15.14
C ASN A 13 0.71 -3.39 16.64
N GLU A 14 1.81 -3.42 17.34
CA GLU A 14 1.92 -3.12 18.78
C GLU A 14 1.63 -1.65 19.12
N ASP A 15 1.79 -0.75 18.14
CA ASP A 15 1.55 0.68 18.33
C ASP A 15 0.07 1.07 18.19
N LEU A 16 -0.78 0.22 17.59
CA LEU A 16 -2.13 0.61 17.20
C LEU A 16 -3.01 0.97 18.40
N LEU A 17 -2.99 0.16 19.45
CA LEU A 17 -3.77 0.45 20.67
C LEU A 17 -3.24 1.69 21.38
N PRO A 18 -1.94 1.84 21.69
CA PRO A 18 -1.39 3.06 22.26
C PRO A 18 -1.71 4.31 21.42
N TYR A 19 -1.57 4.22 20.10
CA TYR A 19 -1.92 5.31 19.20
C TYR A 19 -3.39 5.73 19.30
N LEU A 20 -4.31 4.76 19.35
CA LEU A 20 -5.74 5.05 19.48
C LEU A 20 -6.08 5.65 20.85
N VAL A 21 -5.49 5.13 21.93
CA VAL A 21 -5.64 5.70 23.29
C VAL A 21 -5.18 7.14 23.30
N GLU A 22 -3.99 7.44 22.80
CA GLU A 22 -3.45 8.80 22.78
C GLU A 22 -4.30 9.74 21.91
N LYS A 23 -4.74 9.26 20.75
CA LYS A 23 -5.50 10.06 19.77
C LYS A 23 -6.90 10.41 20.26
N TYR A 24 -7.58 9.51 20.96
CA TYR A 24 -8.98 9.65 21.34
C TYR A 24 -9.22 9.84 22.82
N GLY A 25 -8.18 9.74 23.65
CA GLY A 25 -8.27 9.93 25.11
C GLY A 25 -9.15 8.89 25.81
N THR A 26 -9.20 7.65 25.31
CA THR A 26 -10.06 6.58 25.82
C THR A 26 -9.40 5.22 25.65
N ASP A 27 -9.69 4.29 26.56
CA ASP A 27 -9.35 2.87 26.51
C ASP A 27 -10.53 1.98 26.04
N ASN A 28 -11.71 2.57 25.80
CA ASN A 28 -12.85 1.87 25.24
C ASN A 28 -12.64 1.59 23.73
N ILE A 29 -11.71 0.67 23.46
CA ILE A 29 -11.24 0.30 22.13
C ILE A 29 -11.41 -1.22 21.95
N MET A 30 -12.07 -1.61 20.86
CA MET A 30 -12.29 -3.00 20.52
C MET A 30 -11.91 -3.28 19.07
N LEU A 31 -11.12 -4.31 18.82
CA LEU A 31 -10.87 -4.82 17.46
C LEU A 31 -12.13 -5.54 16.98
N LEU A 32 -12.68 -5.10 15.84
CA LEU A 32 -13.90 -5.65 15.28
C LEU A 32 -13.63 -6.64 14.13
N LYS A 33 -12.67 -6.28 13.26
CA LYS A 33 -12.32 -7.08 12.08
C LYS A 33 -10.86 -6.88 11.73
N GLU A 34 -10.26 -7.93 11.21
CA GLU A 34 -8.94 -7.88 10.59
C GLU A 34 -8.86 -8.90 9.45
N GLY A 35 -7.93 -8.70 8.54
CA GLY A 35 -7.60 -9.63 7.48
C GLY A 35 -6.26 -9.28 6.85
N GLU A 36 -5.55 -10.30 6.40
CA GLU A 36 -4.27 -10.14 5.72
C GLU A 36 -4.04 -11.17 4.63
N ILE A 37 -3.24 -10.80 3.65
CA ILE A 37 -2.78 -11.69 2.60
C ILE A 37 -1.59 -12.50 3.12
N ALA A 38 -1.78 -13.81 3.24
CA ALA A 38 -0.73 -14.71 3.71
C ALA A 38 0.44 -14.79 2.71
N LYS A 39 1.66 -14.94 3.25
CA LYS A 39 2.88 -15.19 2.45
C LYS A 39 3.16 -14.13 1.37
N TYR A 40 2.76 -12.89 1.60
CA TYR A 40 3.06 -11.80 0.67
C TYR A 40 4.58 -11.50 0.64
N PRO A 41 5.21 -11.33 -0.55
CA PRO A 41 6.63 -10.99 -0.66
C PRO A 41 6.98 -9.66 0.01
N LYS A 42 8.03 -9.64 0.83
CA LYS A 42 8.49 -8.45 1.55
C LYS A 42 9.76 -7.92 0.89
N LEU A 43 9.60 -7.18 -0.19
CA LEU A 43 10.70 -6.57 -0.91
C LEU A 43 11.05 -5.20 -0.32
N LEU A 44 12.34 -4.94 -0.19
CA LEU A 44 12.85 -3.63 0.23
C LEU A 44 13.37 -2.87 -0.99
N GLN A 45 13.06 -1.60 -1.06
CA GLN A 45 13.46 -0.71 -2.15
C GLN A 45 14.99 -0.68 -2.31
N ASN A 46 15.73 -0.59 -1.21
CA ASN A 46 17.19 -0.54 -1.22
C ASN A 46 17.88 -1.82 -1.67
N ASP A 47 17.17 -2.95 -1.74
CA ASP A 47 17.75 -4.23 -2.18
C ASP A 47 17.83 -4.34 -3.71
N TYR A 48 17.11 -3.51 -4.47
CA TYR A 48 16.93 -3.69 -5.92
C TYR A 48 17.20 -2.47 -6.77
N GLY A 49 17.14 -1.27 -6.25
CA GLY A 49 17.22 -0.10 -7.11
C GLY A 49 17.46 1.24 -6.43
N ASP A 50 17.05 2.29 -7.12
CA ASP A 50 17.28 3.68 -6.77
C ASP A 50 16.27 4.19 -5.72
N ALA A 51 16.57 5.32 -5.10
CA ALA A 51 15.74 5.97 -4.08
C ALA A 51 14.30 6.34 -4.53
N ASN A 52 14.02 6.34 -5.85
CA ASN A 52 12.73 6.75 -6.41
C ASN A 52 11.90 5.59 -6.97
N ASP A 53 12.19 4.35 -6.63
CA ASP A 53 11.57 3.16 -7.20
C ASP A 53 10.52 2.48 -6.30
N CYS A 54 9.96 3.21 -5.35
CA CYS A 54 8.90 2.70 -4.46
C CYS A 54 7.73 2.06 -5.23
N THR A 55 7.28 2.67 -6.32
CA THR A 55 6.22 2.13 -7.19
C THR A 55 6.69 0.85 -7.90
N ILE A 56 7.93 0.83 -8.39
CA ILE A 56 8.53 -0.32 -9.07
C ILE A 56 8.59 -1.50 -8.11
N THR A 57 9.11 -1.30 -6.90
CA THR A 57 9.19 -2.33 -5.85
C THR A 57 7.81 -2.85 -5.47
N SER A 58 6.82 -1.96 -5.29
CA SER A 58 5.44 -2.35 -4.98
C SER A 58 4.81 -3.19 -6.09
N ILE A 59 4.96 -2.80 -7.37
CA ILE A 59 4.44 -3.57 -8.50
C ILE A 59 5.16 -4.92 -8.62
N THR A 60 6.49 -4.95 -8.43
CA THR A 60 7.30 -6.17 -8.42
C THR A 60 6.77 -7.16 -7.40
N SER A 61 6.53 -6.71 -6.16
CA SER A 61 5.97 -7.55 -5.10
C SER A 61 4.60 -8.13 -5.48
N VAL A 62 3.72 -7.31 -6.08
CA VAL A 62 2.39 -7.76 -6.55
C VAL A 62 2.52 -8.82 -7.65
N ILE A 63 3.39 -8.62 -8.64
CA ILE A 63 3.61 -9.60 -9.72
C ILE A 63 4.21 -10.90 -9.17
N CYS A 64 5.22 -10.83 -8.31
CA CYS A 64 5.80 -12.01 -7.66
C CYS A 64 4.72 -12.80 -6.91
N TYR A 65 3.88 -12.13 -6.12
CA TYR A 65 2.77 -12.77 -5.42
C TYR A 65 1.79 -13.47 -6.37
N LEU A 66 1.30 -12.76 -7.39
CA LEU A 66 0.30 -13.28 -8.33
C LEU A 66 0.83 -14.40 -9.23
N THR A 67 2.12 -14.49 -9.41
CA THR A 67 2.78 -15.56 -10.15
C THR A 67 3.31 -16.68 -9.24
N ASN A 68 2.96 -16.67 -7.94
CA ASN A 68 3.44 -17.62 -6.93
C ASN A 68 4.98 -17.72 -6.91
N ASN A 69 5.67 -16.60 -7.08
CA ASN A 69 7.13 -16.51 -7.15
C ASN A 69 7.78 -17.41 -8.24
N LYS A 70 7.04 -17.66 -9.32
CA LYS A 70 7.54 -18.48 -10.46
C LYS A 70 8.79 -17.90 -11.13
N TYR A 71 8.95 -16.59 -11.05
CA TYR A 71 10.07 -15.84 -11.65
C TYR A 71 10.96 -15.26 -10.55
N SER A 72 12.26 -15.11 -10.84
CA SER A 72 13.16 -14.44 -9.89
C SER A 72 12.74 -12.97 -9.70
N VAL A 73 12.92 -12.45 -8.51
CA VAL A 73 12.56 -11.06 -8.18
C VAL A 73 13.28 -10.07 -9.10
N ASN A 74 14.59 -10.27 -9.32
CA ASN A 74 15.38 -9.39 -10.19
C ASN A 74 14.80 -9.32 -11.60
N LYS A 75 14.45 -10.49 -12.18
CA LYS A 75 13.80 -10.53 -13.51
C LYS A 75 12.49 -9.73 -13.52
N VAL A 76 11.65 -9.90 -12.51
CA VAL A 76 10.37 -9.17 -12.42
C VAL A 76 10.64 -7.68 -12.24
N TYR A 77 11.59 -7.30 -11.40
CA TYR A 77 11.97 -5.91 -11.19
C TYR A 77 12.45 -5.25 -12.49
N ASP A 78 13.38 -5.88 -13.22
CA ASP A 78 13.89 -5.37 -14.50
C ASP A 78 12.78 -5.20 -15.53
N ASP A 79 11.84 -6.14 -15.58
CA ASP A 79 10.69 -6.08 -16.47
C ASP A 79 9.74 -4.92 -16.08
N VAL A 80 9.54 -4.67 -14.79
CA VAL A 80 8.74 -3.53 -14.29
C VAL A 80 9.43 -2.22 -14.66
N VAL A 81 10.74 -2.09 -14.45
CA VAL A 81 11.54 -0.92 -14.87
C VAL A 81 11.40 -0.69 -16.37
N ALA A 82 11.60 -1.74 -17.20
CA ALA A 82 11.53 -1.63 -18.65
C ALA A 82 10.14 -1.13 -19.12
N VAL A 83 9.06 -1.63 -18.50
CA VAL A 83 7.70 -1.14 -18.82
C VAL A 83 7.49 0.28 -18.30
N ALA A 84 7.89 0.59 -17.07
CA ALA A 84 7.69 1.90 -16.47
C ALA A 84 8.46 3.01 -17.21
N THR A 85 9.63 2.70 -17.76
CA THR A 85 10.42 3.65 -18.57
C THR A 85 9.66 4.14 -19.80
N LYS A 86 8.80 3.32 -20.41
CA LYS A 86 7.91 3.75 -21.50
C LYS A 86 6.89 4.81 -21.03
N TYR A 87 6.65 4.91 -19.74
CA TYR A 87 5.75 5.84 -19.08
C TYR A 87 6.51 6.89 -18.25
N PHE A 88 7.68 7.30 -18.75
CA PHE A 88 8.50 8.39 -18.21
C PHE A 88 9.12 8.12 -16.82
N TYR A 89 9.18 6.88 -16.36
CA TYR A 89 9.96 6.55 -15.18
C TYR A 89 11.45 6.83 -15.41
N ASN A 90 12.07 7.54 -14.47
CA ASN A 90 13.51 7.76 -14.46
C ASN A 90 13.99 7.76 -12.99
N GLY A 91 14.41 6.58 -12.53
CA GLY A 91 14.79 6.34 -11.13
C GLY A 91 15.82 7.30 -10.55
N LYS A 92 16.71 7.84 -11.38
CA LYS A 92 17.74 8.82 -10.94
C LYS A 92 17.17 10.23 -10.70
N LYS A 93 16.13 10.61 -11.43
CA LYS A 93 15.58 11.98 -11.41
C LYS A 93 14.17 12.06 -10.87
N SER A 94 13.34 11.06 -11.14
CA SER A 94 11.94 11.07 -10.74
C SER A 94 11.39 9.64 -10.61
N GLY A 95 10.48 9.44 -9.66
CA GLY A 95 9.73 8.19 -9.54
C GLY A 95 8.68 8.01 -10.63
N THR A 96 7.82 7.02 -10.46
CA THR A 96 6.71 6.74 -11.37
C THR A 96 5.55 7.69 -11.09
N ASN A 97 5.03 8.35 -12.13
CA ASN A 97 3.79 9.12 -11.98
C ASN A 97 2.60 8.17 -11.73
N PRO A 98 1.84 8.34 -10.63
CA PRO A 98 0.74 7.47 -10.25
C PRO A 98 -0.33 7.24 -11.32
N ILE A 99 -0.54 8.21 -12.22
CA ILE A 99 -1.52 8.12 -13.33
C ILE A 99 -1.20 6.96 -14.30
N PHE A 100 0.06 6.54 -14.39
CA PHE A 100 0.50 5.49 -15.29
C PHE A 100 0.54 4.10 -14.62
N VAL A 101 0.43 3.99 -13.31
CA VAL A 101 0.55 2.71 -12.58
C VAL A 101 -0.41 1.66 -13.14
N ARG A 102 -1.67 2.01 -13.41
CA ARG A 102 -2.64 1.10 -14.01
C ARG A 102 -2.19 0.59 -15.39
N LYS A 103 -1.60 1.46 -16.23
CA LYS A 103 -1.13 1.09 -17.57
C LYS A 103 0.08 0.15 -17.48
N ILE A 104 1.03 0.46 -16.60
CA ILE A 104 2.20 -0.38 -16.33
C ILE A 104 1.74 -1.77 -15.89
N MET A 105 0.84 -1.86 -14.92
CA MET A 105 0.28 -3.12 -14.44
C MET A 105 -0.44 -3.87 -15.57
N ALA A 106 -1.17 -3.20 -16.46
CA ALA A 106 -1.86 -3.85 -17.58
C ALA A 106 -0.88 -4.51 -18.59
N GLU A 107 0.24 -3.86 -18.91
CA GLU A 107 1.28 -4.45 -19.76
C GLU A 107 1.95 -5.65 -19.09
N LEU A 108 2.24 -5.54 -17.80
CA LEU A 108 2.83 -6.63 -17.02
C LEU A 108 1.87 -7.83 -16.89
N ALA A 109 0.56 -7.60 -16.76
CA ALA A 109 -0.42 -8.68 -16.77
C ALA A 109 -0.33 -9.51 -18.05
N LYS A 110 -0.26 -8.85 -19.23
CA LYS A 110 -0.07 -9.53 -20.51
C LYS A 110 1.25 -10.31 -20.56
N LYS A 111 2.34 -9.68 -20.13
CA LYS A 111 3.68 -10.29 -20.13
C LYS A 111 3.77 -11.53 -19.26
N TYR A 112 3.13 -11.54 -18.11
CA TYR A 112 3.17 -12.64 -17.14
C TYR A 112 1.98 -13.60 -17.22
N GLY A 113 1.09 -13.43 -18.21
CA GLY A 113 -0.08 -14.29 -18.38
C GLY A 113 -1.10 -14.19 -17.23
N ILE A 114 -1.14 -13.05 -16.54
CA ILE A 114 -2.09 -12.80 -15.45
C ILE A 114 -3.46 -12.55 -16.09
N LYS A 115 -4.39 -13.49 -15.90
CA LYS A 115 -5.76 -13.45 -16.44
C LYS A 115 -6.67 -12.52 -15.65
N LYS A 116 -6.18 -11.35 -15.29
CA LYS A 116 -6.90 -10.32 -14.51
C LYS A 116 -6.69 -8.97 -15.13
N THR A 117 -7.67 -8.09 -15.02
CA THR A 117 -7.60 -6.72 -15.54
C THR A 117 -7.10 -5.75 -14.46
N SER A 118 -6.15 -4.88 -14.82
CA SER A 118 -5.70 -3.82 -13.92
C SER A 118 -6.77 -2.73 -13.77
N SER A 119 -7.02 -2.33 -12.56
CA SER A 119 -8.03 -1.33 -12.19
C SER A 119 -7.42 -0.28 -11.26
N VAL A 120 -8.02 0.91 -11.24
CA VAL A 120 -7.67 1.99 -10.32
C VAL A 120 -8.92 2.46 -9.59
N LYS A 121 -8.78 2.79 -8.30
CA LYS A 121 -9.79 3.48 -7.51
C LYS A 121 -9.14 4.59 -6.71
N TYR A 122 -9.70 5.78 -6.78
CA TYR A 122 -9.28 6.89 -5.94
C TYR A 122 -9.89 6.74 -4.55
N LEU A 123 -9.06 6.94 -3.54
CA LEU A 123 -9.46 6.91 -2.15
C LEU A 123 -9.60 8.34 -1.66
N THR A 124 -10.78 8.69 -1.20
CA THR A 124 -11.02 9.97 -0.51
C THR A 124 -11.63 9.69 0.84
N ARG A 125 -11.36 10.55 1.84
CA ARG A 125 -11.96 10.44 3.19
C ARG A 125 -13.49 10.45 3.17
N ILE A 126 -14.09 11.03 2.13
CA ILE A 126 -15.53 11.27 1.99
C ILE A 126 -16.22 10.10 1.30
N MET A 127 -15.50 9.33 0.48
CA MET A 127 -16.08 8.21 -0.26
C MET A 127 -15.68 6.89 0.39
N TYR A 128 -16.64 6.11 0.77
CA TYR A 128 -16.64 4.75 1.37
C TYR A 128 -15.64 3.73 0.79
N GLY A 129 -14.38 4.15 0.59
CA GLY A 129 -13.34 3.35 -0.09
C GLY A 129 -12.85 2.15 0.71
N PHE A 130 -13.02 2.14 2.04
CA PHE A 130 -12.42 1.10 2.88
C PHE A 130 -13.07 -0.29 2.67
N ASN A 131 -14.37 -0.35 2.38
CA ASN A 131 -15.03 -1.62 2.06
C ASN A 131 -14.41 -2.30 0.84
N THR A 132 -13.96 -1.52 -0.15
CA THR A 132 -13.23 -2.08 -1.30
C THR A 132 -11.92 -2.73 -0.89
N ILE A 133 -11.20 -2.13 0.07
CA ILE A 133 -9.96 -2.71 0.62
C ILE A 133 -10.29 -4.05 1.30
N ILE A 134 -11.31 -4.09 2.16
CA ILE A 134 -11.77 -5.32 2.82
C ILE A 134 -12.09 -6.41 1.79
N GLU A 135 -12.90 -6.07 0.79
CA GLU A 135 -13.30 -7.03 -0.26
C GLU A 135 -12.10 -7.59 -1.04
N LEU A 136 -11.14 -6.73 -1.41
CA LEU A 136 -9.97 -7.15 -2.17
C LEU A 136 -9.02 -8.00 -1.32
N ILE A 137 -8.79 -7.64 -0.07
CA ILE A 137 -7.96 -8.44 0.85
C ILE A 137 -8.59 -9.82 1.08
N ASN A 138 -9.90 -9.88 1.32
CA ASN A 138 -10.63 -11.15 1.49
C ASN A 138 -10.59 -12.04 0.22
N LYS A 139 -10.33 -11.45 -0.96
CA LYS A 139 -10.07 -12.15 -2.22
C LYS A 139 -8.58 -12.38 -2.50
N ASN A 140 -7.71 -12.21 -1.51
CA ASN A 140 -6.25 -12.32 -1.66
C ASN A 140 -5.70 -11.43 -2.80
N THR A 141 -6.21 -10.22 -2.92
CA THR A 141 -5.82 -9.27 -3.98
C THR A 141 -5.06 -8.11 -3.37
N PRO A 142 -3.72 -8.09 -3.47
CA PRO A 142 -2.90 -6.97 -3.01
C PRO A 142 -3.12 -5.73 -3.89
N MET A 143 -2.93 -4.55 -3.30
CA MET A 143 -3.16 -3.27 -3.97
C MET A 143 -1.94 -2.37 -3.84
N VAL A 144 -1.50 -1.78 -4.95
CA VAL A 144 -0.51 -0.68 -4.91
C VAL A 144 -1.23 0.59 -4.49
N LEU A 145 -0.88 1.13 -3.33
CA LEU A 145 -1.37 2.40 -2.80
C LEU A 145 -0.38 3.50 -3.14
N ASN A 146 -0.84 4.51 -3.86
CA ASN A 146 -0.07 5.72 -4.11
C ASN A 146 -0.53 6.80 -3.12
N LEU A 147 0.40 7.25 -2.28
CA LEU A 147 0.21 8.28 -1.26
C LEU A 147 0.87 9.57 -1.69
N PHE A 148 0.13 10.67 -1.73
CA PHE A 148 0.72 11.99 -1.79
C PHE A 148 1.24 12.43 -0.42
N LYS A 149 0.43 12.19 0.63
CA LYS A 149 0.78 12.48 2.02
C LYS A 149 -0.12 11.66 2.95
N ASP A 150 0.43 11.13 4.03
CA ASP A 150 -0.38 10.67 5.17
C ASP A 150 -0.50 11.80 6.21
N GLY A 151 -1.57 11.80 6.99
CA GLY A 151 -1.84 12.85 7.97
C GLY A 151 -0.88 12.88 9.16
N ARG A 152 -0.01 11.88 9.29
CA ARG A 152 1.05 11.81 10.29
C ARG A 152 2.40 12.32 9.79
N ASP A 153 2.48 12.72 8.52
CA ASP A 153 3.69 13.20 7.84
C ASP A 153 4.81 12.16 7.73
N TYR A 154 4.50 10.85 7.89
CA TYR A 154 5.49 9.79 7.75
C TYR A 154 5.73 9.40 6.29
N TYR A 155 4.63 9.17 5.53
CA TYR A 155 4.72 8.88 4.11
C TYR A 155 4.40 10.11 3.28
N TYR A 156 5.34 10.50 2.42
CA TYR A 156 5.19 11.62 1.50
C TYR A 156 5.64 11.21 0.11
N ASN A 157 4.77 11.40 -0.91
CA ASN A 157 5.03 11.00 -2.31
C ASN A 157 5.56 9.56 -2.42
N HIS A 158 4.86 8.61 -1.78
CA HIS A 158 5.32 7.24 -1.65
C HIS A 158 4.30 6.25 -2.19
N SER A 159 4.78 5.16 -2.79
CA SER A 159 3.95 4.03 -3.20
C SER A 159 4.30 2.81 -2.36
N ILE A 160 3.26 2.19 -1.82
CA ILE A 160 3.34 1.05 -0.91
C ILE A 160 2.30 0.01 -1.29
N THR A 161 2.38 -1.20 -0.72
CA THR A 161 1.38 -2.22 -1.04
C THR A 161 0.48 -2.49 0.16
N ILE A 162 -0.85 -2.39 -0.03
CA ILE A 162 -1.83 -2.82 0.97
C ILE A 162 -1.91 -4.34 0.92
N THR A 163 -1.66 -4.97 2.08
CA THR A 163 -1.64 -6.42 2.26
C THR A 163 -2.59 -6.91 3.36
N GLY A 164 -3.27 -5.99 4.05
CA GLY A 164 -4.23 -6.31 5.08
C GLY A 164 -4.97 -5.10 5.60
N TYR A 165 -5.79 -5.33 6.62
CA TYR A 165 -6.56 -4.29 7.29
C TYR A 165 -6.87 -4.64 8.74
N LYS A 166 -7.14 -3.60 9.55
CA LYS A 166 -7.78 -3.71 10.87
C LYS A 166 -8.88 -2.66 11.01
N VAL A 167 -9.96 -3.03 11.66
CA VAL A 167 -11.08 -2.14 11.98
C VAL A 167 -11.30 -2.18 13.48
N PHE A 168 -11.21 -1.03 14.14
CA PHE A 168 -11.49 -0.88 15.55
C PHE A 168 -12.80 -0.11 15.78
N SER A 169 -13.48 -0.39 16.88
CA SER A 169 -14.45 0.51 17.49
C SER A 169 -13.75 1.32 18.58
N VAL A 170 -13.90 2.63 18.55
CA VAL A 170 -13.43 3.55 19.58
C VAL A 170 -14.63 4.39 20.03
N ASN A 171 -15.12 4.20 21.24
CA ASN A 171 -16.36 4.82 21.73
C ASN A 171 -17.53 4.67 20.74
N GLY A 172 -17.71 3.47 20.15
CA GLY A 172 -18.75 3.17 19.18
C GLY A 172 -18.52 3.71 17.76
N LYS A 173 -17.41 4.40 17.49
CA LYS A 173 -17.04 4.91 16.16
C LYS A 173 -15.98 4.04 15.51
N TYR A 174 -16.14 3.73 14.21
CA TYR A 174 -15.19 2.91 13.47
C TYR A 174 -13.91 3.66 13.15
N GLN A 175 -12.78 2.98 13.36
CA GLN A 175 -11.44 3.43 13.00
C GLN A 175 -10.80 2.37 12.09
N TYR A 176 -10.26 2.81 10.95
CA TYR A 176 -9.82 1.94 9.86
C TYR A 176 -8.33 2.06 9.64
N PHE A 177 -7.62 0.93 9.63
CA PHE A 177 -6.20 0.86 9.35
C PHE A 177 -5.91 -0.07 8.17
N MET A 178 -5.10 0.42 7.24
CA MET A 178 -4.53 -0.42 6.18
C MET A 178 -3.22 -1.00 6.68
N GLN A 179 -3.09 -2.33 6.64
CA GLN A 179 -1.80 -2.98 6.78
C GLN A 179 -1.04 -2.89 5.46
N VAL A 180 0.20 -2.44 5.51
CA VAL A 180 0.98 -2.16 4.32
C VAL A 180 2.38 -2.76 4.40
N GLN A 181 2.89 -3.17 3.23
CA GLN A 181 4.32 -3.34 3.00
C GLN A 181 4.85 -2.04 2.41
N ASP A 182 5.67 -1.33 3.18
CA ASP A 182 6.07 0.04 2.87
C ASP A 182 7.35 0.17 2.04
N ASN A 183 7.95 -0.94 1.66
CA ASN A 183 9.20 -1.05 0.91
C ASN A 183 10.45 -0.52 1.65
N TRP A 184 10.30 -0.04 2.87
CA TRP A 184 11.41 0.43 3.72
C TRP A 184 11.71 -0.53 4.87
N HIS A 185 10.69 -1.28 5.34
CA HIS A 185 10.81 -2.19 6.47
C HIS A 185 10.33 -3.59 6.12
N LYS A 186 10.99 -4.60 6.71
CA LYS A 186 10.55 -6.01 6.59
C LYS A 186 9.27 -6.30 7.38
N LYS A 187 9.01 -5.50 8.43
CA LYS A 187 7.81 -5.60 9.25
C LYS A 187 6.67 -4.83 8.59
N ALA A 188 5.48 -5.43 8.55
CA ALA A 188 4.31 -4.74 8.04
C ALA A 188 3.97 -3.52 8.91
N ALA A 189 3.71 -2.40 8.26
CA ALA A 189 3.31 -1.16 8.88
C ALA A 189 1.80 -0.93 8.76
N PHE A 190 1.28 0.09 9.44
CA PHE A 190 -0.12 0.47 9.37
C PHE A 190 -0.31 1.95 9.04
N VAL A 191 -1.26 2.21 8.16
CA VAL A 191 -1.68 3.56 7.78
C VAL A 191 -3.10 3.78 8.26
N ASP A 192 -3.31 4.84 9.03
CA ASP A 192 -4.65 5.26 9.45
C ASP A 192 -5.41 5.83 8.24
N PHE A 193 -6.46 5.13 7.82
CA PHE A 193 -7.26 5.50 6.66
C PHE A 193 -7.92 6.88 6.82
N ASN A 194 -8.26 7.27 8.05
CA ASN A 194 -8.90 8.56 8.33
C ASN A 194 -7.93 9.75 8.16
N LEU A 195 -6.64 9.48 8.05
CA LEU A 195 -5.60 10.48 7.84
C LEU A 195 -5.06 10.51 6.40
N LEU A 196 -5.64 9.74 5.48
CA LEU A 196 -5.22 9.79 4.07
C LEU A 196 -5.38 11.20 3.51
N GLY A 197 -4.40 11.61 2.72
CA GLY A 197 -4.45 12.84 1.92
C GLY A 197 -5.59 12.80 0.89
N ILE A 198 -5.94 13.97 0.38
CA ILE A 198 -7.07 14.14 -0.57
C ILE A 198 -6.81 13.37 -1.88
N ILE A 199 -5.55 13.17 -2.25
CA ILE A 199 -5.14 12.50 -3.50
C ILE A 199 -4.42 11.21 -3.13
N SER A 200 -5.19 10.13 -2.99
CA SER A 200 -4.64 8.77 -2.85
C SER A 200 -5.37 7.84 -3.81
N SER A 201 -4.67 6.85 -4.34
CA SER A 201 -5.27 5.87 -5.24
C SER A 201 -4.75 4.48 -4.97
N ILE A 202 -5.60 3.48 -5.16
CA ILE A 202 -5.20 2.07 -5.19
C ILE A 202 -5.26 1.55 -6.61
N ASN A 203 -4.25 0.79 -7.00
CA ASN A 203 -4.19 0.04 -8.25
C ASN A 203 -4.14 -1.45 -7.93
N TYR A 204 -4.94 -2.26 -8.59
CA TYR A 204 -5.10 -3.68 -8.30
C TYR A 204 -5.53 -4.47 -9.53
N TYR A 205 -5.48 -5.79 -9.45
CA TYR A 205 -5.98 -6.70 -10.47
C TYR A 205 -7.33 -7.31 -10.04
N LYS A 206 -8.34 -7.22 -10.91
CA LYS A 206 -9.68 -7.80 -10.69
C LYS A 206 -10.03 -8.82 -11.78
#